data_b268a807042f5fb624b5dc53a68f7be1
#
_entry.id   b268a807042f5fb624b5dc53a68f7be1
#
_cell.length_a   1.000
_cell.length_b   1.000
_cell.length_c   1.000
_cell.angle_alpha   90.00
_cell.angle_beta   90.00
_cell.angle_gamma   90.00
#
_symmetry.space_group_name_H-M   'P 1'
#
loop_
_entity.id
_entity.type
_entity.pdbx_description
1 polymer ?
#
loop_
_entity_poly.entity_id
_entity_poly.type
_entity_poly.pdbx_seq_one_letter_code
_entity_poly.pdbx_strand_id
1 'polypeptide(L)'
;MSTLPISVAVTRLAHAQDLPLPAYATADAAGLDLMAAISEPLRIEPGARALVPTGLAIALPRGFEAQVRPRSGLAAKNGITVLNSPGTIDGDYRGEIKVILINHSAEPFSIERGLRIAQMVVAPVTRIAWDEQTTLDDTARGIGGFLFR
;
A
#
# COMPACT_ATOMS: atom_id res chain seq x y z
N MET A 1 13.36 0.42 22.83
CA MET A 1 12.73 1.73 23.08
C MET A 1 11.38 1.74 22.39
N SER A 2 10.32 2.07 23.12
CA SER A 2 9.02 2.31 22.50
C SER A 2 9.08 3.67 21.77
N THR A 3 9.08 3.64 20.45
CA THR A 3 8.88 4.87 19.67
C THR A 3 7.43 5.31 19.84
N LEU A 4 7.23 6.55 20.28
CA LEU A 4 5.88 7.12 20.35
C LEU A 4 5.27 7.11 18.94
N PRO A 5 3.98 6.77 18.81
CA PRO A 5 3.32 6.81 17.51
C PRO A 5 3.27 8.26 16.99
N ILE A 6 3.43 8.40 15.67
CA ILE A 6 3.20 9.70 15.02
C ILE A 6 1.70 9.90 14.81
N SER A 7 1.27 11.17 14.82
CA SER A 7 -0.11 11.52 14.50
C SER A 7 -0.26 11.75 13.00
N VAL A 8 -1.23 11.08 12.39
CA VAL A 8 -1.59 11.25 10.98
C VAL A 8 -3.05 11.71 10.93
N ALA A 9 -3.29 12.90 10.37
CA ALA A 9 -4.65 13.37 10.17
C ALA A 9 -5.34 12.51 9.11
N VAL A 10 -6.60 12.18 9.33
CA VAL A 10 -7.39 11.34 8.43
C VAL A 10 -8.81 11.89 8.30
N THR A 11 -9.35 11.80 7.08
CA THR A 11 -10.76 12.08 6.80
C THR A 11 -11.40 10.82 6.22
N ARG A 12 -12.57 10.44 6.75
CA ARG A 12 -13.46 9.48 6.10
C ARG A 12 -14.36 10.22 5.13
N LEU A 13 -14.29 9.86 3.87
CA LEU A 13 -15.17 10.41 2.84
C LEU A 13 -16.61 9.92 3.01
N ALA A 14 -17.57 10.57 2.36
CA ALA A 14 -18.99 10.30 2.54
C ALA A 14 -19.37 8.81 2.34
N HIS A 15 -18.74 8.15 1.37
CA HIS A 15 -19.00 6.74 1.07
C HIS A 15 -18.33 5.74 2.03
N ALA A 16 -17.64 6.20 3.06
CA ALA A 16 -16.96 5.34 4.04
C ALA A 16 -17.28 5.68 5.50
N GLN A 17 -18.30 6.49 5.77
CA GLN A 17 -18.62 6.96 7.13
C GLN A 17 -19.00 5.82 8.08
N ASP A 18 -19.57 4.74 7.57
CA ASP A 18 -19.97 3.54 8.32
C ASP A 18 -18.84 2.51 8.48
N LEU A 19 -17.73 2.66 7.75
CA LEU A 19 -16.57 1.79 7.88
C LEU A 19 -15.65 2.26 9.01
N PRO A 20 -15.06 1.33 9.80
CA PRO A 20 -14.11 1.72 10.83
C PRO A 20 -12.82 2.26 10.20
N LEU A 21 -12.11 3.11 10.94
CA LEU A 21 -10.76 3.49 10.56
C LEU A 21 -9.84 2.26 10.60
N PRO A 22 -8.83 2.19 9.73
CA PRO A 22 -7.82 1.14 9.81
C PRO A 22 -7.18 1.07 11.19
N ALA A 23 -6.95 -0.15 11.65
CA ALA A 23 -6.32 -0.40 12.94
C ALA A 23 -5.26 -1.49 12.80
N TYR A 24 -4.25 -1.45 13.67
CA TYR A 24 -3.27 -2.53 13.78
C TYR A 24 -3.93 -3.77 14.38
N ALA A 25 -3.78 -4.92 13.74
CA ALA A 25 -4.37 -6.17 14.21
C ALA A 25 -3.68 -6.69 15.48
N THR A 26 -2.39 -6.39 15.67
CA THR A 26 -1.58 -6.76 16.84
C THR A 26 -0.70 -5.58 17.25
N ALA A 27 -0.16 -5.64 18.47
CA ALA A 27 0.72 -4.58 18.99
C ALA A 27 1.96 -4.33 18.12
N ASP A 28 2.48 -5.37 17.47
CA ASP A 28 3.70 -5.29 16.65
C ASP A 28 3.43 -5.37 15.15
N ALA A 29 2.15 -5.26 14.72
CA ALA A 29 1.82 -5.22 13.32
C ALA A 29 2.41 -3.96 12.65
N ALA A 30 3.04 -4.15 11.49
CA ALA A 30 3.60 -3.04 10.71
C ALA A 30 2.56 -2.38 9.80
N GLY A 31 1.54 -3.11 9.38
CA GLY A 31 0.52 -2.67 8.43
C GLY A 31 -0.86 -2.53 9.05
N LEU A 32 -1.60 -1.57 8.51
CA LEU A 32 -3.02 -1.35 8.79
C LEU A 32 -3.81 -1.86 7.60
N ASP A 33 -4.81 -2.69 7.81
CA ASP A 33 -5.65 -3.21 6.72
C ASP A 33 -6.54 -2.11 6.15
N LEU A 34 -6.56 -2.01 4.82
CA LEU A 34 -7.44 -1.12 4.05
C LEU A 34 -8.66 -1.90 3.56
N MET A 35 -9.84 -1.30 3.71
CA MET A 35 -11.11 -1.90 3.34
C MET A 35 -11.66 -1.28 2.05
N ALA A 36 -12.39 -2.09 1.27
CA ALA A 36 -13.11 -1.61 0.10
C ALA A 36 -14.33 -0.78 0.49
N ALA A 37 -14.34 0.50 0.13
CA ALA A 37 -15.46 1.41 0.35
C ALA A 37 -16.33 1.53 -0.91
N ILE A 38 -16.78 0.39 -1.41
CA ILE A 38 -17.64 0.27 -2.60
C ILE A 38 -19.11 0.17 -2.19
N SER A 39 -20.01 0.67 -3.02
CA SER A 39 -21.47 0.58 -2.79
C SER A 39 -22.05 -0.74 -3.29
N GLU A 40 -21.51 -1.28 -4.37
CA GLU A 40 -21.94 -2.51 -5.01
C GLU A 40 -20.78 -3.52 -5.04
N PRO A 41 -21.05 -4.84 -4.99
CA PRO A 41 -20.02 -5.85 -5.18
C PRO A 41 -19.23 -5.62 -6.47
N LEU A 42 -17.92 -5.74 -6.41
CA LEU A 42 -17.03 -5.57 -7.54
C LEU A 42 -16.39 -6.90 -7.91
N ARG A 43 -16.62 -7.34 -9.14
CA ARG A 43 -16.03 -8.56 -9.69
C ARG A 43 -14.79 -8.23 -10.52
N ILE A 44 -13.68 -8.89 -10.23
CA ILE A 44 -12.44 -8.79 -11.01
C ILE A 44 -12.22 -10.11 -11.74
N GLU A 45 -12.32 -10.07 -13.06
CA GLU A 45 -12.08 -11.24 -13.91
C GLU A 45 -10.59 -11.63 -13.91
N PRO A 46 -10.24 -12.89 -14.26
CA PRO A 46 -8.86 -13.31 -14.42
C PRO A 46 -8.06 -12.37 -15.32
N GLY A 47 -6.90 -11.92 -14.86
CA GLY A 47 -6.03 -10.98 -15.58
C GLY A 47 -6.49 -9.52 -15.58
N ALA A 48 -7.69 -9.22 -15.08
CA ALA A 48 -8.22 -7.85 -14.99
C ALA A 48 -7.73 -7.13 -13.74
N ARG A 49 -7.79 -5.79 -13.79
CA ARG A 49 -7.51 -4.92 -12.67
C ARG A 49 -8.69 -4.02 -12.35
N ALA A 50 -8.75 -3.56 -11.13
CA ALA A 50 -9.76 -2.62 -10.67
C ALA A 50 -9.16 -1.60 -9.71
N LEU A 51 -9.63 -0.36 -9.79
CA LEU A 51 -9.30 0.72 -8.87
C LEU A 51 -10.36 0.74 -7.77
N VAL A 52 -9.97 0.32 -6.56
CA VAL A 52 -10.91 0.15 -5.44
C VAL A 52 -10.76 1.29 -4.45
N PRO A 53 -11.82 2.07 -4.18
CA PRO A 53 -11.78 3.15 -3.22
C PRO A 53 -11.70 2.62 -1.78
N THR A 54 -11.01 3.34 -0.93
CA THR A 54 -10.98 3.08 0.52
C THR A 54 -11.82 4.06 1.33
N GLY A 55 -12.22 5.17 0.72
CA GLY A 55 -12.94 6.26 1.39
C GLY A 55 -12.10 7.03 2.40
N LEU A 56 -10.79 6.90 2.34
CA LEU A 56 -9.85 7.57 3.24
C LEU A 56 -8.98 8.58 2.50
N ALA A 57 -8.81 9.75 3.09
CA ALA A 57 -7.80 10.72 2.73
C ALA A 57 -6.95 11.03 3.97
N ILE A 58 -5.64 11.10 3.82
CA ILE A 58 -4.71 11.31 4.94
C ILE A 58 -3.80 12.50 4.69
N ALA A 59 -3.29 13.08 5.77
CA ALA A 59 -2.22 14.07 5.75
C ALA A 59 -1.05 13.55 6.57
N LEU A 60 -0.05 13.02 5.88
CA LEU A 60 1.18 12.55 6.52
C LEU A 60 2.00 13.73 7.02
N PRO A 61 2.65 13.61 8.20
CA PRO A 61 3.63 14.60 8.60
C PRO A 61 4.80 14.64 7.64
N ARG A 62 5.46 15.79 7.56
CA ARG A 62 6.64 15.97 6.71
C ARG A 62 7.72 14.94 7.07
N GLY A 63 8.35 14.35 6.06
CA GLY A 63 9.39 13.34 6.24
C GLY A 63 8.88 11.91 6.36
N PHE A 64 7.58 11.69 6.12
CA PHE A 64 6.97 10.36 6.11
C PHE A 64 6.31 10.05 4.78
N GLU A 65 6.25 8.78 4.45
CA GLU A 65 5.47 8.21 3.36
C GLU A 65 4.50 7.16 3.88
N ALA A 66 3.50 6.82 3.10
CA ALA A 66 2.76 5.59 3.28
C ALA A 66 2.93 4.70 2.05
N GLN A 67 2.95 3.39 2.27
CA GLN A 67 3.01 2.40 1.20
C GLN A 67 1.80 1.49 1.26
N VAL A 68 1.15 1.30 0.12
CA VAL A 68 0.07 0.32 -0.05
C VAL A 68 0.68 -0.97 -0.55
N ARG A 69 0.51 -2.04 0.22
CA ARG A 69 1.09 -3.37 -0.01
C ARG A 69 -0.01 -4.42 -0.09
N PRO A 70 0.23 -5.55 -0.78
CA PRO A 70 -0.72 -6.65 -0.80
C PRO A 70 -0.89 -7.30 0.57
N ARG A 71 -2.00 -8.00 0.75
CA ARG A 71 -2.21 -8.92 1.87
C ARG A 71 -1.84 -10.32 1.44
N SER A 72 -0.99 -10.97 2.21
CA SER A 72 -0.48 -12.32 1.91
C SER A 72 -1.58 -13.37 1.76
N GLY A 73 -2.66 -13.27 2.55
CA GLY A 73 -3.78 -14.19 2.47
C GLY A 73 -4.53 -14.12 1.14
N LEU A 74 -4.82 -12.93 0.62
CA LEU A 74 -5.45 -12.75 -0.69
C LEU A 74 -4.51 -13.16 -1.83
N ALA A 75 -3.23 -12.85 -1.71
CA ALA A 75 -2.23 -13.25 -2.70
C ALA A 75 -2.12 -14.79 -2.79
N ALA A 76 -1.96 -15.45 -1.65
CA ALA A 76 -1.76 -16.90 -1.62
C ALA A 76 -3.00 -17.71 -1.98
N LYS A 77 -4.18 -17.29 -1.49
CA LYS A 77 -5.42 -18.06 -1.67
C LYS A 77 -6.16 -17.72 -2.96
N ASN A 78 -6.14 -16.46 -3.37
CA ASN A 78 -6.98 -15.94 -4.44
C ASN A 78 -6.20 -15.35 -5.62
N GLY A 79 -4.88 -15.25 -5.52
CA GLY A 79 -4.06 -14.62 -6.56
C GLY A 79 -4.34 -13.13 -6.73
N ILE A 80 -4.88 -12.47 -5.71
CA ILE A 80 -5.18 -11.04 -5.72
C ILE A 80 -4.02 -10.27 -5.09
N THR A 81 -3.53 -9.29 -5.80
CA THR A 81 -2.43 -8.44 -5.33
C THR A 81 -2.63 -7.00 -5.75
N VAL A 82 -1.80 -6.11 -5.23
CA VAL A 82 -1.74 -4.70 -5.62
C VAL A 82 -0.84 -4.59 -6.85
N LEU A 83 -1.38 -4.09 -7.97
CA LEU A 83 -0.66 -4.06 -9.24
C LEU A 83 0.62 -3.22 -9.16
N ASN A 84 0.57 -2.07 -8.51
CA ASN A 84 1.71 -1.17 -8.30
C ASN A 84 2.37 -1.38 -6.93
N SER A 85 2.67 -2.60 -6.55
CA SER A 85 3.26 -2.92 -5.26
C SER A 85 4.77 -2.61 -5.20
N PRO A 86 5.23 -1.84 -4.19
CA PRO A 86 4.43 -1.07 -3.25
C PRO A 86 3.87 0.22 -3.89
N GLY A 87 2.61 0.54 -3.61
CA GLY A 87 2.03 1.82 -4.00
C GLY A 87 2.55 2.93 -3.07
N THR A 88 3.00 4.03 -3.62
CA THR A 88 3.55 5.15 -2.86
C THR A 88 2.48 6.21 -2.62
N ILE A 89 2.33 6.62 -1.36
CA ILE A 89 1.54 7.78 -0.96
C ILE A 89 2.50 8.84 -0.44
N ASP A 90 2.63 9.92 -1.19
CA ASP A 90 3.50 11.04 -0.84
C ASP A 90 2.94 11.85 0.34
N GLY A 91 3.84 12.50 1.08
CA GLY A 91 3.46 13.28 2.26
C GLY A 91 2.53 14.46 1.96
N ASP A 92 2.53 14.96 0.73
CA ASP A 92 1.68 16.07 0.27
C ASP A 92 0.44 15.62 -0.52
N TYR A 93 0.21 14.31 -0.68
CA TYR A 93 -1.03 13.82 -1.29
C TYR A 93 -2.20 13.98 -0.33
N ARG A 94 -3.31 14.54 -0.83
CA ARG A 94 -4.54 14.81 -0.05
C ARG A 94 -5.78 14.14 -0.64
N GLY A 95 -5.62 13.43 -1.75
CA GLY A 95 -6.72 12.73 -2.38
C GLY A 95 -7.09 11.43 -1.69
N GLU A 96 -8.17 10.82 -2.15
CA GLU A 96 -8.59 9.51 -1.67
C GLU A 96 -7.54 8.44 -1.97
N ILE A 97 -7.24 7.63 -0.96
CA ILE A 97 -6.43 6.43 -1.13
C ILE A 97 -7.27 5.40 -1.88
N LYS A 98 -6.80 5.00 -3.05
CA LYS A 98 -7.41 3.95 -3.87
C LYS A 98 -6.40 2.84 -4.10
N VAL A 99 -6.87 1.60 -4.07
CA VAL A 99 -6.03 0.42 -4.25
C VAL A 99 -6.24 -0.13 -5.66
N ILE A 100 -5.16 -0.30 -6.41
CA ILE A 100 -5.19 -0.92 -7.74
C ILE A 100 -4.97 -2.41 -7.56
N LEU A 101 -6.05 -3.20 -7.61
CA LEU A 101 -5.98 -4.65 -7.50
C LEU A 101 -5.91 -5.30 -8.88
N ILE A 102 -5.17 -6.40 -8.96
CA ILE A 102 -5.13 -7.28 -10.13
C ILE A 102 -5.40 -8.71 -9.71
N ASN A 103 -6.11 -9.45 -10.56
CA ASN A 103 -6.40 -10.87 -10.37
C ASN A 103 -5.48 -11.72 -11.25
N HIS A 104 -4.49 -12.36 -10.63
CA HIS A 104 -3.57 -13.27 -11.28
C HIS A 104 -4.04 -14.74 -11.27
N SER A 105 -5.22 -15.01 -10.73
CA SER A 105 -5.78 -16.38 -10.72
C SER A 105 -6.53 -16.70 -12.00
N ALA A 106 -6.95 -17.96 -12.14
CA ALA A 106 -7.81 -18.41 -13.20
C ALA A 106 -9.31 -18.22 -12.92
N GLU A 107 -9.66 -17.81 -11.70
CA GLU A 107 -11.05 -17.65 -11.23
C GLU A 107 -11.38 -16.18 -11.01
N PRO A 108 -12.62 -15.76 -11.32
CA PRO A 108 -13.08 -14.42 -10.96
C PRO A 108 -13.05 -14.23 -9.44
N PHE A 109 -12.79 -13.01 -9.00
CA PHE A 109 -12.80 -12.66 -7.59
C PHE A 109 -13.81 -11.54 -7.33
N SER A 110 -14.67 -11.74 -6.34
CA SER A 110 -15.68 -10.75 -5.93
C SER A 110 -15.23 -10.04 -4.67
N ILE A 111 -15.27 -8.72 -4.71
CA ILE A 111 -15.01 -7.84 -3.58
C ILE A 111 -16.35 -7.33 -3.05
N GLU A 112 -16.59 -7.57 -1.77
CA GLU A 112 -17.72 -7.01 -1.03
C GLU A 112 -17.28 -5.77 -0.28
N ARG A 113 -18.26 -4.90 0.04
CA ARG A 113 -18.01 -3.73 0.89
C ARG A 113 -17.37 -4.14 2.22
N GLY A 114 -16.34 -3.44 2.63
CA GLY A 114 -15.63 -3.70 3.88
C GLY A 114 -14.62 -4.83 3.82
N LEU A 115 -14.47 -5.50 2.68
CA LEU A 115 -13.42 -6.51 2.53
C LEU A 115 -12.04 -5.84 2.68
N ARG A 116 -11.18 -6.46 3.46
CA ARG A 116 -9.77 -6.05 3.61
C ARG A 116 -8.99 -6.47 2.37
N ILE A 117 -8.62 -5.47 1.55
CA ILE A 117 -8.07 -5.70 0.20
C ILE A 117 -6.58 -5.45 0.08
N ALA A 118 -6.01 -4.69 1.01
CA ALA A 118 -4.60 -4.32 1.03
C ALA A 118 -4.20 -3.94 2.44
N GLN A 119 -2.95 -3.59 2.64
CA GLN A 119 -2.45 -3.01 3.89
C GLN A 119 -1.61 -1.76 3.61
N MET A 120 -1.61 -0.85 4.55
CA MET A 120 -0.84 0.39 4.49
C MET A 120 0.23 0.40 5.57
N VAL A 121 1.45 0.75 5.21
CA VAL A 121 2.59 0.90 6.11
C VAL A 121 3.10 2.33 6.03
N VAL A 122 3.25 2.99 7.17
CA VAL A 122 3.83 4.34 7.26
C VAL A 122 5.29 4.23 7.69
N ALA A 123 6.18 4.95 7.01
CA ALA A 123 7.60 4.91 7.29
C ALA A 123 8.25 6.29 7.07
N PRO A 124 9.37 6.58 7.74
CA PRO A 124 10.15 7.77 7.42
C PRO A 124 10.78 7.66 6.03
N VAL A 125 10.96 8.80 5.38
CA VAL A 125 11.55 8.90 4.03
C VAL A 125 12.91 9.58 4.12
N THR A 126 13.90 8.94 3.55
CA THR A 126 15.20 9.57 3.30
C THR A 126 15.19 10.19 1.90
N ARG A 127 15.45 11.48 1.83
CA ARG A 127 15.60 12.19 0.56
C ARG A 127 17.07 12.25 0.18
N ILE A 128 17.37 12.08 -1.10
CA ILE A 128 18.72 12.20 -1.64
C ILE A 128 18.93 13.52 -2.33
N ALA A 129 20.18 13.97 -2.39
CA ALA A 129 20.70 14.95 -3.33
C ALA A 129 21.74 14.23 -4.18
N TRP A 130 21.67 14.40 -5.49
CA TRP A 130 22.65 13.79 -6.39
C TRP A 130 24.00 14.48 -6.25
N ASP A 131 25.07 13.67 -6.13
CA ASP A 131 26.46 14.08 -6.27
C ASP A 131 27.01 13.36 -7.51
N GLU A 132 26.91 14.03 -8.66
CA GLU A 132 27.28 13.45 -9.92
C GLU A 132 28.81 13.31 -10.04
N GLN A 133 29.25 12.06 -10.23
CA GLN A 133 30.64 11.68 -10.38
C GLN A 133 30.89 11.10 -11.78
N THR A 134 32.10 11.23 -12.30
CA THR A 134 32.50 10.62 -13.58
C THR A 134 32.65 9.10 -13.44
N THR A 135 33.06 8.63 -12.28
CA THR A 135 33.24 7.21 -11.93
C THR A 135 32.79 6.98 -10.49
N LEU A 136 32.43 5.76 -10.18
CA LEU A 136 32.13 5.32 -8.82
C LEU A 136 33.33 4.52 -8.25
N ASP A 137 33.41 4.44 -6.93
CA ASP A 137 34.40 3.62 -6.23
C ASP A 137 34.23 2.14 -6.53
N ASP A 138 35.32 1.40 -6.39
CA ASP A 138 35.32 -0.05 -6.57
C ASP A 138 34.82 -0.76 -5.32
N THR A 139 34.08 -1.84 -5.52
CA THR A 139 33.65 -2.74 -4.43
C THR A 139 33.93 -4.21 -4.82
N ALA A 140 33.95 -5.10 -3.81
CA ALA A 140 34.14 -6.52 -4.07
C ALA A 140 33.05 -7.13 -4.96
N ARG A 141 31.83 -6.57 -4.95
CA ARG A 141 30.73 -6.98 -5.84
C ARG A 141 30.87 -6.37 -7.24
N GLY A 142 31.41 -5.15 -7.35
CA GLY A 142 31.54 -4.42 -8.60
C GLY A 142 30.21 -4.35 -9.36
N ILE A 143 30.23 -4.67 -10.64
CA ILE A 143 29.05 -4.70 -11.53
C ILE A 143 28.28 -6.03 -11.46
N GLY A 144 28.65 -6.95 -10.59
CA GLY A 144 28.00 -8.27 -10.44
C GLY A 144 26.53 -8.11 -10.03
N GLY A 145 25.64 -8.42 -10.97
CA GLY A 145 24.19 -8.31 -10.79
C GLY A 145 23.55 -9.65 -10.36
N PHE A 146 22.65 -10.15 -11.20
CA PHE A 146 21.78 -11.31 -10.88
C PHE A 146 22.52 -12.61 -10.57
N LEU A 147 23.74 -12.79 -11.05
CA LEU A 147 24.52 -14.03 -10.88
C LEU A 147 25.58 -13.91 -9.77
N PHE A 148 25.60 -12.83 -9.00
CA PHE A 148 26.65 -12.62 -7.98
C PHE A 148 26.49 -13.51 -6.75
N ARG A 149 25.29 -14.04 -6.46
CA ARG A 149 25.00 -14.89 -5.31
C ARG A 149 24.95 -16.37 -5.68
#